data_fdb1f908ff27cec2ff0181c839e5e4cc
#
_entry.id   fdb1f908ff27cec2ff0181c839e5e4cc
#
_cell.length_a   1.000
_cell.length_b   1.000
_cell.length_c   1.000
_cell.angle_alpha   90.00
_cell.angle_beta   90.00
_cell.angle_gamma   90.00
#
_symmetry.space_group_name_H-M   'P 1'
#
loop_
_entity.id
_entity.type
_entity.pdbx_description
1 polymer ?
#
loop_
_entity_poly.entity_id
_entity_poly.type
_entity_poly.pdbx_seq_one_letter_code
_entity_poly.pdbx_strand_id
1 'polypeptide(L)'
;VTRARRPAVAAVAKAPGRHFSSEDMDIIPVGDRAIMGVGLQACARHGRNAFAFFDVTKPRHPLFLSSMRTRAGVHELDLVVRPDGTALALGATPFADYGWLYFGAPRSGEVQIVDITEPEDPARLSTWSVFEDSDLESVGGDPFVSTFQGSGSFTAVFAHSVRTADDGDSAYVSYWDAGTVKLDISDPSDPTIVGRTQFGPGEDGDAHSMFPLDVGGTRYVLQNDEDYDPASPSRAKASVTSRWVNVLDMPWMPQTLADTGEITGDVVDAGEGCSGDDYAGAAGKIVVADTIDFYYTGVIDAWPEAPCRLKKQTKLAARSGATALVSNFISPDDPWPWPFRRPDGITENEDMVVFQVAAGDGLVHAIRDDGGATTITLRPTEPSVGYLRIFDESTATDADGDGVPEFEQVGSFTGLPYVVGDADPPRRGVWSIHNTEVLGDRAYSSWYGHGIVALDMSDPTAPQLVGQFVPDGGAVTWGVAVDPDTGLIYASDIGSGLWIVRPTGDAVPSG
;
A
#
# COMPACT_ATOMS: atom_id res chain seq x y z
N VAL A 1 -28.24 -9.17 2.98
CA VAL A 1 -27.06 -9.87 3.51
C VAL A 1 -27.56 -10.98 4.44
N THR A 2 -27.52 -12.23 3.99
CA THR A 2 -27.73 -13.37 4.89
C THR A 2 -26.49 -13.48 5.79
N ARG A 3 -26.68 -13.37 7.10
CA ARG A 3 -25.58 -13.56 8.08
C ARG A 3 -24.94 -14.93 7.84
N ALA A 4 -23.75 -14.94 7.25
CA ALA A 4 -22.92 -16.14 7.27
C ALA A 4 -22.63 -16.51 8.74
N ARG A 5 -22.58 -17.81 9.04
CA ARG A 5 -22.13 -18.26 10.36
C ARG A 5 -20.73 -17.69 10.57
N ARG A 6 -20.44 -17.18 11.77
CA ARG A 6 -19.09 -16.69 12.09
C ARG A 6 -18.08 -17.77 11.74
N PRO A 7 -17.08 -17.47 10.89
CA PRO A 7 -16.02 -18.43 10.60
C PRO A 7 -15.29 -18.77 11.90
N ALA A 8 -14.90 -20.03 12.04
CA ALA A 8 -14.14 -20.49 13.18
C ALA A 8 -12.73 -20.87 12.71
N VAL A 9 -11.73 -20.48 13.49
CA VAL A 9 -10.34 -20.92 13.24
C VAL A 9 -10.28 -22.43 13.33
N ALA A 10 -9.98 -23.10 12.22
CA ALA A 10 -9.88 -24.55 12.13
C ALA A 10 -8.51 -25.08 12.58
N ALA A 11 -7.47 -24.33 12.25
CA ALA A 11 -6.08 -24.61 12.63
C ALA A 11 -5.25 -23.32 12.53
N VAL A 12 -4.02 -23.37 13.06
CA VAL A 12 -3.02 -22.32 12.94
C VAL A 12 -1.73 -22.95 12.42
N ALA A 13 -1.28 -22.54 11.25
CA ALA A 13 0.02 -22.87 10.71
C ALA A 13 1.08 -21.91 11.25
N LYS A 14 2.28 -22.41 11.55
CA LYS A 14 3.40 -21.59 12.01
C LYS A 14 4.68 -22.01 11.31
N ALA A 15 5.33 -21.06 10.63
CA ALA A 15 6.69 -21.25 10.15
C ALA A 15 7.70 -21.12 11.31
N PRO A 16 8.81 -21.89 11.29
CA PRO A 16 9.85 -21.78 12.30
C PRO A 16 10.60 -20.45 12.20
N GLY A 17 10.85 -19.81 13.31
CA GLY A 17 11.66 -18.59 13.41
C GLY A 17 10.92 -17.39 13.97
N ARG A 18 11.56 -16.22 13.84
CA ARG A 18 10.92 -14.93 14.16
C ARG A 18 10.65 -14.21 12.86
N HIS A 19 9.40 -13.89 12.61
CA HIS A 19 8.93 -13.10 11.48
C HIS A 19 8.14 -11.92 12.03
N PHE A 20 8.00 -10.89 11.22
CA PHE A 20 7.18 -9.74 11.55
C PHE A 20 5.77 -9.90 11.03
N SER A 21 5.66 -10.11 9.74
CA SER A 21 4.40 -10.22 9.04
C SER A 21 4.46 -11.28 7.94
N SER A 22 3.30 -11.66 7.51
CA SER A 22 3.02 -12.28 6.24
C SER A 22 1.89 -11.45 5.65
N GLU A 23 2.09 -10.90 4.50
CA GLU A 23 1.09 -10.08 3.84
C GLU A 23 0.27 -10.91 2.90
N ASP A 24 0.92 -11.81 2.19
CA ASP A 24 0.28 -12.58 1.14
C ASP A 24 0.53 -14.08 1.27
N MET A 25 -0.43 -14.83 0.78
CA MET A 25 -0.38 -16.28 0.68
C MET A 25 -1.21 -16.76 -0.52
N ASP A 26 -0.76 -17.83 -1.14
CA ASP A 26 -1.49 -18.51 -2.20
C ASP A 26 -1.53 -20.02 -1.98
N ILE A 27 -2.50 -20.70 -2.61
CA ILE A 27 -2.69 -22.14 -2.48
C ILE A 27 -2.91 -22.77 -3.84
N ILE A 28 -2.03 -23.69 -4.21
CA ILE A 28 -2.15 -24.44 -5.47
C ILE A 28 -2.15 -25.95 -5.26
N PRO A 29 -2.73 -26.73 -6.20
CA PRO A 29 -2.58 -28.18 -6.21
C PRO A 29 -1.19 -28.56 -6.77
N VAL A 30 -0.38 -29.28 -5.99
CA VAL A 30 0.87 -29.91 -6.46
C VAL A 30 0.75 -31.41 -6.31
N GLY A 31 0.61 -32.13 -7.40
CA GLY A 31 0.28 -33.55 -7.40
C GLY A 31 -1.08 -33.81 -6.74
N ASP A 32 -1.10 -34.57 -5.66
CA ASP A 32 -2.31 -34.91 -4.88
C ASP A 32 -2.46 -34.03 -3.61
N ARG A 33 -1.60 -33.04 -3.46
CA ARG A 33 -1.56 -32.16 -2.29
C ARG A 33 -2.02 -30.74 -2.62
N ALA A 34 -2.62 -30.06 -1.64
CA ALA A 34 -2.81 -28.62 -1.66
C ALA A 34 -1.63 -27.97 -0.93
N ILE A 35 -0.83 -27.21 -1.65
CA ILE A 35 0.37 -26.53 -1.13
C ILE A 35 0.06 -25.06 -0.95
N MET A 36 0.30 -24.55 0.24
CA MET A 36 0.22 -23.13 0.56
C MET A 36 1.61 -22.54 0.63
N GLY A 37 1.86 -21.53 -0.18
CA GLY A 37 3.02 -20.64 -0.07
C GLY A 37 2.68 -19.41 0.76
N VAL A 38 3.65 -18.92 1.52
CA VAL A 38 3.50 -17.75 2.37
C VAL A 38 4.77 -16.92 2.28
N GLY A 39 4.63 -15.63 2.01
CA GLY A 39 5.71 -14.66 2.10
C GLY A 39 5.99 -14.29 3.56
N LEU A 40 7.25 -14.35 3.99
CA LEU A 40 7.67 -13.99 5.33
C LEU A 40 8.60 -12.78 5.30
N GLN A 41 8.25 -11.79 6.10
CA GLN A 41 9.02 -10.57 6.28
C GLN A 41 9.54 -10.48 7.72
N ALA A 42 10.78 -10.03 7.87
CA ALA A 42 11.39 -9.84 9.18
C ALA A 42 11.66 -8.37 9.45
N CYS A 43 11.24 -7.89 10.60
CA CYS A 43 11.50 -6.51 11.02
C CYS A 43 12.73 -6.34 11.92
N ALA A 44 13.57 -7.35 12.05
CA ALA A 44 14.75 -7.30 12.90
C ALA A 44 15.93 -8.06 12.28
N ARG A 45 17.16 -7.62 12.59
CA ARG A 45 18.43 -8.23 12.13
C ARG A 45 18.52 -9.75 12.25
N HIS A 46 17.74 -10.35 13.14
CA HIS A 46 17.72 -11.78 13.39
C HIS A 46 16.40 -12.45 12.99
N GLY A 47 15.53 -11.73 12.29
CA GLY A 47 14.33 -12.28 11.71
C GLY A 47 14.63 -13.14 10.46
N ARG A 48 13.62 -13.82 9.97
CA ARG A 48 13.73 -14.64 8.77
C ARG A 48 12.88 -14.05 7.69
N ASN A 49 13.55 -13.57 6.65
CA ASN A 49 12.95 -13.33 5.36
C ASN A 49 12.97 -14.66 4.59
N ALA A 50 11.82 -15.09 4.07
CA ALA A 50 11.73 -16.39 3.42
C ALA A 50 10.43 -16.57 2.64
N PHE A 51 10.42 -17.50 1.72
CA PHE A 51 9.21 -18.27 1.41
C PHE A 51 9.03 -19.36 2.45
N ALA A 52 7.80 -19.66 2.82
CA ALA A 52 7.45 -20.81 3.65
C ALA A 52 6.35 -21.63 2.97
N PHE A 53 6.50 -22.96 2.96
CA PHE A 53 5.57 -23.86 2.29
C PHE A 53 4.93 -24.81 3.30
N PHE A 54 3.63 -25.04 3.10
CA PHE A 54 2.83 -25.89 3.97
C PHE A 54 1.95 -26.82 3.13
N ASP A 55 1.81 -28.08 3.55
CA ASP A 55 0.77 -28.95 3.08
C ASP A 55 -0.55 -28.65 3.84
N VAL A 56 -1.54 -28.18 3.11
CA VAL A 56 -2.86 -27.82 3.62
C VAL A 56 -3.97 -28.74 3.06
N THR A 57 -3.60 -29.87 2.44
CA THR A 57 -4.55 -30.89 1.96
C THR A 57 -5.55 -31.30 3.05
N LYS A 58 -5.11 -31.25 4.31
CA LYS A 58 -5.96 -31.39 5.49
C LYS A 58 -6.04 -30.08 6.25
N PRO A 59 -6.96 -29.16 5.93
CA PRO A 59 -6.94 -27.79 6.48
C PRO A 59 -6.98 -27.70 8.01
N ARG A 60 -7.44 -28.75 8.69
CA ARG A 60 -7.43 -28.82 10.16
C ARG A 60 -6.09 -29.28 10.73
N HIS A 61 -5.18 -29.73 9.90
CA HIS A 61 -3.87 -30.26 10.27
C HIS A 61 -2.82 -29.80 9.25
N PRO A 62 -2.58 -28.48 9.12
CA PRO A 62 -1.57 -27.97 8.21
C PRO A 62 -0.18 -28.46 8.65
N LEU A 63 0.61 -28.90 7.70
CA LEU A 63 1.96 -29.40 7.94
C LEU A 63 2.98 -28.46 7.33
N PHE A 64 3.87 -27.93 8.13
CA PHE A 64 5.03 -27.19 7.63
C PHE A 64 5.96 -28.14 6.86
N LEU A 65 6.28 -27.81 5.61
CA LEU A 65 7.16 -28.59 4.74
C LEU A 65 8.58 -28.04 4.75
N SER A 66 8.73 -26.80 4.32
CA SER A 66 10.04 -26.18 4.15
C SER A 66 9.97 -24.66 4.23
N SER A 67 11.15 -24.03 4.26
CA SER A 67 11.28 -22.60 4.01
C SER A 67 12.58 -22.30 3.27
N MET A 68 12.51 -21.47 2.26
CA MET A 68 13.67 -20.97 1.53
C MET A 68 13.97 -19.54 1.94
N ARG A 69 15.18 -19.29 2.45
CA ARG A 69 15.61 -17.95 2.85
C ARG A 69 15.82 -17.04 1.64
N THR A 70 15.36 -15.82 1.79
CA THR A 70 15.57 -14.71 0.87
C THR A 70 16.43 -13.63 1.53
N ARG A 71 17.05 -12.78 0.73
CA ARG A 71 17.82 -11.64 1.23
C ARG A 71 16.90 -10.59 1.85
N ALA A 72 15.80 -10.29 1.16
CA ALA A 72 14.77 -9.36 1.57
C ALA A 72 13.48 -10.09 1.95
N GLY A 73 12.52 -9.39 2.56
CA GLY A 73 11.20 -9.95 2.87
C GLY A 73 10.43 -10.27 1.60
N VAL A 74 9.79 -11.43 1.54
CA VAL A 74 8.80 -11.72 0.50
C VAL A 74 7.51 -11.02 0.89
N HIS A 75 7.10 -10.06 0.09
CA HIS A 75 5.94 -9.20 0.36
C HIS A 75 4.68 -9.82 -0.24
N GLU A 76 4.52 -9.75 -1.56
CA GLU A 76 3.48 -10.48 -2.25
C GLU A 76 4.07 -11.63 -3.07
N LEU A 77 3.29 -12.66 -3.27
CA LEU A 77 3.70 -13.86 -3.99
C LEU A 77 2.56 -14.44 -4.82
N ASP A 78 2.91 -15.18 -5.84
CA ASP A 78 1.98 -15.97 -6.63
C ASP A 78 2.53 -17.38 -6.86
N LEU A 79 1.65 -18.35 -6.91
CA LEU A 79 1.99 -19.74 -7.14
C LEU A 79 1.30 -20.25 -8.40
N VAL A 80 2.02 -21.03 -9.21
CA VAL A 80 1.45 -21.60 -10.42
C VAL A 80 1.92 -23.05 -10.63
N VAL A 81 1.04 -23.88 -11.17
CA VAL A 81 1.41 -25.20 -11.71
C VAL A 81 1.34 -25.12 -13.22
N ARG A 82 2.48 -25.36 -13.86
CA ARG A 82 2.60 -25.35 -15.32
C ARG A 82 2.02 -26.62 -15.93
N PRO A 83 1.68 -26.62 -17.24
CA PRO A 83 1.12 -27.79 -17.91
C PRO A 83 2.02 -29.03 -17.90
N ASP A 84 3.32 -28.84 -17.79
CA ASP A 84 4.32 -29.93 -17.68
C ASP A 84 4.41 -30.53 -16.26
N GLY A 85 3.68 -29.97 -15.31
CA GLY A 85 3.66 -30.37 -13.91
C GLY A 85 4.68 -29.68 -13.02
N THR A 86 5.52 -28.79 -13.57
CA THR A 86 6.40 -27.94 -12.78
C THR A 86 5.57 -26.95 -11.96
N ALA A 87 5.85 -26.86 -10.68
CA ALA A 87 5.21 -25.88 -9.80
C ALA A 87 6.23 -24.78 -9.47
N LEU A 88 5.80 -23.52 -9.64
CA LEU A 88 6.62 -22.35 -9.38
C LEU A 88 6.00 -21.50 -8.27
N ALA A 89 6.86 -20.87 -7.49
CA ALA A 89 6.52 -19.75 -6.61
C ALA A 89 7.32 -18.53 -7.07
N LEU A 90 6.60 -17.44 -7.31
CA LEU A 90 7.19 -16.14 -7.58
C LEU A 90 6.94 -15.25 -6.38
N GLY A 91 7.93 -14.45 -5.98
CA GLY A 91 7.75 -13.54 -4.87
C GLY A 91 8.44 -12.22 -5.09
N ALA A 92 7.70 -11.15 -4.92
CA ALA A 92 8.23 -9.80 -4.91
C ALA A 92 8.92 -9.52 -3.58
N THR A 93 10.12 -8.97 -3.65
CA THR A 93 10.93 -8.63 -2.48
C THR A 93 11.30 -7.16 -2.54
N PRO A 94 10.41 -6.27 -2.08
CA PRO A 94 10.54 -4.84 -2.31
C PRO A 94 11.76 -4.22 -1.62
N PHE A 95 12.21 -4.82 -0.52
CA PHE A 95 13.16 -4.14 0.35
C PHE A 95 14.44 -4.96 0.53
N ALA A 96 15.61 -4.30 0.48
CA ALA A 96 16.90 -4.95 0.61
C ALA A 96 17.15 -5.25 2.07
N ASP A 97 17.23 -5.64 2.95
CA ASP A 97 17.67 -6.09 4.27
C ASP A 97 16.71 -5.95 5.46
N TYR A 98 15.93 -4.93 5.63
CA TYR A 98 15.10 -4.77 6.82
C TYR A 98 13.76 -4.19 6.53
N GLY A 99 13.06 -4.66 5.48
CA GLY A 99 11.75 -4.13 5.23
C GLY A 99 11.81 -2.60 5.36
N TRP A 100 10.84 -1.96 5.28
CA TRP A 100 10.45 -0.57 5.32
C TRP A 100 11.38 0.50 6.00
N LEU A 101 12.55 0.21 6.46
CA LEU A 101 13.60 1.20 6.77
C LEU A 101 14.20 1.86 5.52
N TYR A 102 13.59 1.71 4.40
CA TYR A 102 14.19 1.83 3.12
C TYR A 102 13.70 2.85 2.21
N PHE A 103 12.87 3.70 2.65
CA PHE A 103 12.59 4.93 1.98
C PHE A 103 13.85 5.79 1.71
N GLY A 104 15.01 5.33 2.12
CA GLY A 104 16.31 5.88 1.75
C GLY A 104 17.06 5.15 0.63
N ALA A 105 16.51 4.03 0.12
CA ALA A 105 17.03 3.35 -1.06
C ALA A 105 15.96 3.35 -2.14
N PRO A 106 15.80 4.43 -2.90
CA PRO A 106 14.70 4.61 -3.84
C PRO A 106 14.71 3.62 -5.00
N ARG A 107 15.71 2.76 -5.09
CA ARG A 107 15.89 1.73 -6.09
C ARG A 107 16.19 0.41 -5.41
N SER A 108 15.21 -0.45 -5.31
CA SER A 108 15.40 -1.76 -4.70
C SER A 108 14.35 -2.75 -5.17
N GLY A 109 14.59 -3.99 -4.84
CA GLY A 109 13.62 -5.05 -5.05
C GLY A 109 13.88 -5.87 -6.30
N GLU A 110 13.50 -7.11 -6.15
CA GLU A 110 13.65 -8.15 -7.15
C GLU A 110 12.44 -9.08 -7.08
N VAL A 111 12.17 -9.78 -8.15
CA VAL A 111 11.32 -10.98 -8.14
C VAL A 111 12.21 -12.21 -8.04
N GLN A 112 11.84 -13.11 -7.17
CA GLN A 112 12.50 -14.43 -7.07
C GLN A 112 11.60 -15.50 -7.65
N ILE A 113 12.13 -16.34 -8.51
CA ILE A 113 11.45 -17.48 -9.11
C ILE A 113 12.02 -18.76 -8.52
N VAL A 114 11.14 -19.57 -7.96
CA VAL A 114 11.47 -20.75 -7.16
C VAL A 114 10.71 -21.95 -7.67
N ASP A 115 11.41 -23.03 -7.98
CA ASP A 115 10.80 -24.35 -8.23
C ASP A 115 10.34 -24.95 -6.90
N ILE A 116 9.05 -25.26 -6.83
CA ILE A 116 8.38 -25.89 -5.69
C ILE A 116 7.68 -27.20 -6.09
N THR A 117 8.08 -27.80 -7.19
CA THR A 117 7.57 -29.12 -7.63
C THR A 117 7.75 -30.15 -6.52
N GLU A 118 8.86 -30.07 -5.80
CA GLU A 118 9.11 -30.78 -4.56
C GLU A 118 9.13 -29.77 -3.40
N PRO A 119 7.98 -29.45 -2.80
CA PRO A 119 7.88 -28.31 -1.87
C PRO A 119 8.60 -28.54 -0.52
N GLU A 120 9.11 -29.73 -0.26
CA GLU A 120 10.04 -30.03 0.84
C GLU A 120 11.47 -29.57 0.56
N ASP A 121 11.85 -29.40 -0.72
CA ASP A 121 13.22 -29.02 -1.17
C ASP A 121 13.14 -27.95 -2.27
N PRO A 122 12.62 -26.76 -1.98
CA PRO A 122 12.44 -25.70 -2.97
C PRO A 122 13.79 -25.20 -3.49
N ALA A 123 13.87 -24.96 -4.80
CA ALA A 123 15.07 -24.49 -5.46
C ALA A 123 14.86 -23.14 -6.16
N ARG A 124 15.72 -22.16 -5.86
CA ARG A 124 15.70 -20.90 -6.61
C ARG A 124 16.21 -21.14 -8.01
N LEU A 125 15.42 -20.77 -9.01
CA LEU A 125 15.79 -20.82 -10.42
C LEU A 125 16.48 -19.53 -10.85
N SER A 126 15.88 -18.38 -10.52
CA SER A 126 16.40 -17.07 -10.89
C SER A 126 15.96 -15.97 -9.92
N THR A 127 16.55 -14.80 -10.12
CA THR A 127 16.06 -13.50 -9.65
C THR A 127 16.03 -12.56 -10.83
N TRP A 128 15.11 -11.61 -10.83
CA TRP A 128 15.03 -10.58 -11.84
C TRP A 128 14.73 -9.23 -11.21
N SER A 129 15.41 -8.19 -11.67
CA SER A 129 15.24 -6.83 -11.21
C SER A 129 15.28 -5.85 -12.38
N VAL A 130 14.38 -4.89 -12.38
CA VAL A 130 14.37 -3.83 -13.39
C VAL A 130 15.69 -3.06 -13.46
N PHE A 131 16.47 -3.04 -12.37
CA PHE A 131 17.71 -2.29 -12.26
C PHE A 131 18.96 -3.06 -12.72
N GLU A 132 18.93 -4.37 -12.63
CA GLU A 132 20.10 -5.22 -12.92
C GLU A 132 19.94 -5.99 -14.23
N ASP A 133 18.70 -6.27 -14.61
CA ASP A 133 18.36 -7.17 -15.72
C ASP A 133 17.64 -6.46 -16.87
N SER A 134 17.52 -5.14 -16.83
CA SER A 134 17.01 -4.32 -17.92
C SER A 134 17.79 -3.01 -18.05
N ASP A 135 17.76 -2.42 -19.26
CA ASP A 135 18.34 -1.11 -19.54
C ASP A 135 17.35 0.05 -19.28
N LEU A 136 16.26 -0.21 -18.53
CA LEU A 136 15.25 0.80 -18.19
C LEU A 136 15.82 1.80 -17.19
N GLU A 137 16.58 2.79 -17.68
CA GLU A 137 17.13 3.88 -16.85
C GLU A 137 16.06 4.88 -16.42
N SER A 138 14.98 5.00 -17.22
CA SER A 138 13.86 5.89 -16.94
C SER A 138 12.54 5.17 -17.21
N VAL A 139 11.97 4.57 -16.20
CA VAL A 139 10.67 3.92 -16.31
C VAL A 139 9.63 4.93 -15.82
N GLY A 140 8.77 5.41 -16.75
CA GLY A 140 7.64 6.26 -16.39
C GLY A 140 7.95 7.74 -16.12
N GLY A 141 8.95 8.33 -16.79
CA GLY A 141 9.40 9.69 -16.52
C GLY A 141 10.62 9.69 -15.60
N ASP A 142 10.86 10.75 -14.85
CA ASP A 142 11.89 10.70 -13.82
C ASP A 142 11.36 9.85 -12.65
N PRO A 143 11.81 8.59 -12.49
CA PRO A 143 11.32 7.69 -11.45
C PRO A 143 11.69 8.16 -10.04
N PHE A 144 12.30 9.33 -9.94
CA PHE A 144 12.71 9.95 -8.69
C PHE A 144 12.02 11.28 -8.44
N VAL A 145 11.12 11.68 -9.30
CA VAL A 145 10.31 12.87 -9.10
C VAL A 145 8.85 12.45 -9.09
N SER A 146 8.32 12.24 -7.91
CA SER A 146 6.88 12.19 -7.76
C SER A 146 6.30 13.48 -8.29
N THR A 147 5.47 13.39 -9.29
CA THR A 147 4.76 14.53 -9.85
C THR A 147 3.53 14.87 -9.06
N PHE A 148 3.13 13.95 -8.20
CA PHE A 148 2.04 14.16 -7.29
C PHE A 148 2.43 15.20 -6.24
N GLN A 149 1.56 16.18 -6.06
CA GLN A 149 1.76 17.29 -5.11
C GLN A 149 1.02 17.05 -3.79
N GLY A 150 0.50 15.87 -3.60
CA GLY A 150 -0.13 15.40 -2.39
C GLY A 150 0.89 15.00 -1.32
N SER A 151 0.41 14.61 -0.17
CA SER A 151 1.25 14.22 0.96
C SER A 151 1.42 12.71 1.08
N GLY A 152 1.06 11.94 0.08
CA GLY A 152 1.01 10.50 0.11
C GLY A 152 2.01 9.79 -0.75
N SER A 153 2.45 10.42 -1.79
CA SER A 153 3.39 9.83 -2.72
C SER A 153 4.80 10.01 -2.25
N PHE A 154 5.53 8.96 -2.25
CA PHE A 154 6.97 9.01 -2.18
C PHE A 154 7.53 8.43 -3.47
N THR A 155 8.50 9.10 -4.01
CA THR A 155 9.21 8.66 -5.19
C THR A 155 9.98 7.40 -4.88
N ALA A 156 9.52 6.28 -5.39
CA ALA A 156 10.16 4.99 -5.16
C ALA A 156 9.94 4.04 -6.33
N VAL A 157 10.96 3.28 -6.66
CA VAL A 157 10.86 2.17 -7.60
C VAL A 157 11.29 0.91 -6.89
N PHE A 158 10.34 0.01 -6.65
CA PHE A 158 10.59 -1.27 -6.00
C PHE A 158 9.57 -2.32 -6.42
N ALA A 159 10.02 -3.58 -6.48
CA ALA A 159 9.12 -4.68 -6.77
C ALA A 159 8.16 -4.90 -5.59
N HIS A 160 6.87 -4.69 -5.80
CA HIS A 160 5.86 -4.79 -4.74
C HIS A 160 5.02 -6.06 -4.83
N SER A 161 4.47 -6.33 -6.00
CA SER A 161 3.58 -7.45 -6.24
C SER A 161 4.02 -8.23 -7.48
N VAL A 162 3.63 -9.50 -7.55
CA VAL A 162 3.85 -10.36 -8.71
C VAL A 162 2.64 -11.24 -8.95
N ARG A 163 2.29 -11.45 -10.23
CA ARG A 163 1.23 -12.37 -10.64
C ARG A 163 1.62 -13.10 -11.91
N THR A 164 1.36 -14.39 -11.95
CA THR A 164 1.60 -15.23 -13.14
C THR A 164 0.39 -15.22 -14.08
N ALA A 165 0.65 -15.49 -15.35
CA ALA A 165 -0.36 -15.70 -16.37
C ALA A 165 0.12 -16.74 -17.40
N ASP A 166 -0.75 -17.05 -18.36
CA ASP A 166 -0.42 -17.93 -19.48
C ASP A 166 0.15 -19.28 -19.03
N ASP A 167 -0.51 -19.90 -18.05
CA ASP A 167 -0.09 -21.17 -17.46
C ASP A 167 1.34 -21.14 -16.89
N GLY A 168 1.80 -19.96 -16.44
CA GLY A 168 3.13 -19.76 -15.87
C GLY A 168 4.22 -19.46 -16.89
N ASP A 169 3.89 -19.08 -18.13
CA ASP A 169 4.84 -18.63 -19.13
C ASP A 169 5.06 -17.10 -19.08
N SER A 170 4.17 -16.36 -18.39
CA SER A 170 4.30 -14.93 -18.17
C SER A 170 4.21 -14.58 -16.69
N ALA A 171 4.86 -13.50 -16.29
CA ALA A 171 4.70 -12.88 -14.99
C ALA A 171 4.56 -11.36 -15.13
N TYR A 172 3.72 -10.77 -14.30
CA TYR A 172 3.57 -9.32 -14.15
C TYR A 172 4.11 -8.92 -12.81
N VAL A 173 4.84 -7.83 -12.77
CA VAL A 173 5.48 -7.32 -11.57
C VAL A 173 5.21 -5.84 -11.42
N SER A 174 4.61 -5.43 -10.34
CA SER A 174 4.46 -4.01 -10.01
C SER A 174 5.74 -3.45 -9.44
N TYR A 175 6.19 -2.33 -10.01
CA TYR A 175 7.42 -1.64 -9.62
C TYR A 175 7.15 -0.20 -9.19
N TRP A 176 6.06 0.04 -8.49
CA TRP A 176 5.66 1.32 -7.94
C TRP A 176 5.66 2.42 -9.02
N ASP A 177 6.45 3.50 -8.87
CA ASP A 177 6.55 4.59 -9.86
C ASP A 177 7.01 4.15 -11.27
N ALA A 178 7.57 2.95 -11.37
CA ALA A 178 7.94 2.37 -12.67
C ALA A 178 6.79 1.66 -13.39
N GLY A 179 5.61 1.58 -12.77
CA GLY A 179 4.48 0.85 -13.34
C GLY A 179 4.58 -0.66 -13.17
N THR A 180 3.89 -1.38 -14.03
CA THR A 180 3.90 -2.84 -14.09
C THR A 180 4.73 -3.31 -15.27
N VAL A 181 5.69 -4.18 -15.04
CA VAL A 181 6.46 -4.85 -16.09
C VAL A 181 5.92 -6.25 -16.36
N LYS A 182 5.95 -6.68 -17.62
CA LYS A 182 5.64 -8.05 -18.03
C LYS A 182 6.92 -8.79 -18.36
N LEU A 183 7.08 -9.95 -17.78
CA LEU A 183 8.20 -10.86 -18.02
C LEU A 183 7.75 -12.09 -18.81
N ASP A 184 8.54 -12.52 -19.79
CA ASP A 184 8.52 -13.88 -20.31
C ASP A 184 9.31 -14.75 -19.35
N ILE A 185 8.65 -15.73 -18.76
CA ILE A 185 9.22 -16.73 -17.86
C ILE A 185 9.01 -18.14 -18.37
N SER A 186 8.84 -18.31 -19.70
CA SER A 186 8.78 -19.63 -20.34
C SER A 186 10.02 -20.47 -20.00
N ASP A 187 11.18 -19.83 -19.92
CA ASP A 187 12.35 -20.34 -19.17
C ASP A 187 12.47 -19.61 -17.82
N PRO A 188 11.99 -20.20 -16.71
CA PRO A 188 12.01 -19.52 -15.42
C PRO A 188 13.43 -19.33 -14.85
N SER A 189 14.45 -19.85 -15.49
CA SER A 189 15.86 -19.62 -15.12
C SER A 189 16.47 -18.40 -15.82
N ASP A 190 15.82 -17.85 -16.85
CA ASP A 190 16.28 -16.72 -17.65
C ASP A 190 15.11 -15.78 -18.01
N PRO A 191 14.47 -15.12 -17.03
CA PRO A 191 13.34 -14.22 -17.27
C PRO A 191 13.76 -13.01 -18.11
N THR A 192 12.91 -12.62 -19.07
CA THR A 192 13.15 -11.45 -19.92
C THR A 192 11.95 -10.50 -19.93
N ILE A 193 12.19 -9.19 -19.92
CA ILE A 193 11.13 -8.19 -20.04
C ILE A 193 10.60 -8.15 -21.47
N VAL A 194 9.27 -8.15 -21.62
CA VAL A 194 8.60 -8.16 -22.93
C VAL A 194 7.56 -7.04 -23.08
N GLY A 195 7.35 -6.25 -22.05
CA GLY A 195 6.46 -5.10 -22.10
C GLY A 195 6.28 -4.45 -20.73
N ARG A 196 5.66 -3.29 -20.72
CA ARG A 196 5.39 -2.54 -19.48
C ARG A 196 4.19 -1.61 -19.61
N THR A 197 3.61 -1.24 -18.47
CA THR A 197 2.76 -0.05 -18.39
C THR A 197 3.65 1.18 -18.25
N GLN A 198 3.11 2.36 -18.59
CA GLN A 198 3.83 3.61 -18.46
C GLN A 198 2.86 4.70 -18.00
N PHE A 199 3.33 5.56 -17.11
CA PHE A 199 2.57 6.74 -16.69
C PHE A 199 2.80 7.91 -17.67
N GLY A 200 1.79 8.74 -17.83
CA GLY A 200 1.90 9.97 -18.61
C GLY A 200 2.85 10.98 -17.97
N PRO A 201 3.42 11.91 -18.75
CA PRO A 201 4.24 12.97 -18.19
C PRO A 201 3.46 13.80 -17.16
N GLY A 202 3.93 13.83 -15.93
CA GLY A 202 3.29 14.55 -14.85
C GLY A 202 2.23 13.77 -14.09
N GLU A 203 2.09 12.48 -14.35
CA GLU A 203 1.27 11.58 -13.56
C GLU A 203 2.08 10.91 -12.45
N ASP A 204 1.41 10.65 -11.35
CA ASP A 204 1.93 9.85 -10.26
C ASP A 204 1.71 8.38 -10.54
N GLY A 205 2.59 7.54 -10.02
CA GLY A 205 2.62 6.12 -10.33
C GLY A 205 1.95 5.24 -9.28
N ASP A 206 2.72 4.76 -8.35
CA ASP A 206 2.30 3.90 -7.23
C ASP A 206 1.68 2.55 -7.64
N ALA A 207 2.18 1.92 -8.74
CA ALA A 207 1.75 0.59 -9.15
C ALA A 207 1.99 -0.43 -8.03
N HIS A 208 0.94 -0.75 -7.30
CA HIS A 208 0.96 -1.62 -6.13
C HIS A 208 0.79 -3.08 -6.51
N SER A 209 -0.30 -3.38 -7.20
CA SER A 209 -0.66 -4.72 -7.62
C SER A 209 -1.32 -4.72 -9.00
N MET A 210 -1.48 -5.89 -9.60
CA MET A 210 -2.08 -6.00 -10.92
C MET A 210 -2.87 -7.29 -11.10
N PHE A 211 -3.75 -7.29 -12.10
CA PHE A 211 -4.46 -8.46 -12.57
C PHE A 211 -4.49 -8.50 -14.10
N PRO A 212 -3.93 -9.54 -14.74
CA PRO A 212 -4.07 -9.75 -16.18
C PRO A 212 -5.48 -10.26 -16.49
N LEU A 213 -6.21 -9.51 -17.33
CA LEU A 213 -7.61 -9.78 -17.68
C LEU A 213 -7.78 -10.02 -19.17
N ASP A 214 -8.41 -11.12 -19.56
CA ASP A 214 -8.77 -11.39 -20.96
C ASP A 214 -10.23 -11.05 -21.24
N VAL A 215 -10.48 -10.12 -22.16
CA VAL A 215 -11.81 -9.76 -22.64
C VAL A 215 -11.86 -9.77 -24.16
N GLY A 216 -12.75 -10.56 -24.74
CA GLY A 216 -12.93 -10.60 -26.19
C GLY A 216 -11.69 -11.04 -26.98
N GLY A 217 -10.72 -11.70 -26.36
CA GLY A 217 -9.47 -12.13 -26.97
C GLY A 217 -8.35 -11.08 -26.90
N THR A 218 -8.57 -9.99 -26.19
CA THR A 218 -7.55 -8.98 -25.89
C THR A 218 -7.14 -9.13 -24.42
N ARG A 219 -5.83 -9.12 -24.15
CA ARG A 219 -5.26 -9.08 -22.81
C ARG A 219 -5.15 -7.63 -22.35
N TYR A 220 -5.70 -7.37 -21.17
CA TYR A 220 -5.58 -6.11 -20.45
C TYR A 220 -4.82 -6.32 -19.14
N VAL A 221 -4.13 -5.28 -18.69
CA VAL A 221 -3.52 -5.24 -17.35
C VAL A 221 -4.35 -4.27 -16.50
N LEU A 222 -4.97 -4.81 -15.46
CA LEU A 222 -5.62 -4.02 -14.42
C LEU A 222 -4.54 -3.68 -13.39
N GLN A 223 -4.07 -2.45 -13.38
CA GLN A 223 -3.06 -1.97 -12.43
C GLN A 223 -3.73 -1.17 -11.33
N ASN A 224 -3.46 -1.53 -10.10
CA ASN A 224 -3.92 -0.80 -8.93
C ASN A 224 -2.83 0.17 -8.50
N ASP A 225 -3.11 1.46 -8.56
CA ASP A 225 -2.22 2.49 -8.04
C ASP A 225 -2.63 2.79 -6.59
N GLU A 226 -1.80 2.36 -5.67
CA GLU A 226 -2.00 2.60 -4.25
C GLU A 226 -1.46 3.97 -3.88
N ASP A 227 -2.27 4.99 -4.08
CA ASP A 227 -1.93 6.31 -3.62
C ASP A 227 -2.13 6.42 -2.10
N TYR A 228 -1.04 6.62 -1.39
CA TYR A 228 -1.07 6.88 0.05
C TYR A 228 -1.49 8.29 0.40
N ASP A 229 -1.96 9.06 -0.53
CA ASP A 229 -2.52 10.33 -0.22
C ASP A 229 -3.68 10.13 0.73
N PRO A 230 -3.50 10.51 1.95
CA PRO A 230 -4.36 10.04 2.97
C PRO A 230 -5.68 10.78 2.91
N ALA A 231 -6.54 10.19 3.53
CA ALA A 231 -7.83 10.56 3.98
C ALA A 231 -8.15 12.01 4.26
N SER A 232 -7.20 12.82 4.43
CA SER A 232 -7.34 14.24 4.64
C SER A 232 -6.06 14.93 4.21
N PRO A 233 -5.77 14.93 2.90
CA PRO A 233 -4.61 15.66 2.41
C PRO A 233 -4.78 17.13 2.76
N SER A 234 -3.71 17.70 3.19
CA SER A 234 -3.67 19.09 3.59
C SER A 234 -2.36 19.72 3.19
N ARG A 235 -2.35 21.02 3.08
CA ARG A 235 -1.13 21.77 2.82
C ARG A 235 -0.88 22.76 3.92
N ALA A 236 0.40 22.97 4.22
CA ALA A 236 0.87 23.96 5.14
C ALA A 236 1.77 24.97 4.45
N LYS A 237 1.66 26.23 4.87
CA LYS A 237 2.56 27.30 4.45
C LYS A 237 2.86 28.20 5.63
N ALA A 238 4.13 28.40 5.93
CA ALA A 238 4.56 29.43 6.86
C ALA A 238 4.64 30.79 6.17
N SER A 239 4.42 31.88 6.90
CA SER A 239 4.56 33.24 6.37
C SER A 239 5.95 33.56 5.84
N VAL A 240 6.95 32.83 6.32
CA VAL A 240 8.36 32.94 5.93
C VAL A 240 8.76 32.05 4.75
N THR A 241 7.83 31.21 4.24
CA THR A 241 8.10 30.35 3.09
C THR A 241 7.34 30.82 1.85
N SER A 242 7.92 30.60 0.66
CA SER A 242 7.27 30.93 -0.61
C SER A 242 6.35 29.82 -1.12
N ARG A 243 6.54 28.58 -0.67
CA ARG A 243 5.82 27.40 -1.17
C ARG A 243 4.90 26.79 -0.11
N TRP A 244 3.90 26.08 -0.59
CA TRP A 244 3.12 25.16 0.20
C TRP A 244 3.86 23.82 0.31
N VAL A 245 3.81 23.21 1.47
CA VAL A 245 4.28 21.84 1.70
C VAL A 245 3.10 20.95 2.03
N ASN A 246 3.23 19.68 1.72
CA ASN A 246 2.22 18.71 2.03
C ASN A 246 2.29 18.31 3.49
N VAL A 247 1.13 18.11 4.11
CA VAL A 247 1.00 17.67 5.49
C VAL A 247 -0.08 16.62 5.60
N LEU A 248 0.12 15.69 6.51
CA LEU A 248 -0.87 14.69 6.86
C LEU A 248 -1.75 15.20 7.99
N ASP A 249 -3.02 15.40 7.71
CA ASP A 249 -4.05 15.60 8.72
C ASP A 249 -4.40 14.23 9.33
N MET A 250 -4.27 14.09 10.64
CA MET A 250 -4.46 12.81 11.31
C MET A 250 -5.93 12.41 11.36
N PRO A 251 -6.40 11.45 10.57
CA PRO A 251 -7.82 11.13 10.40
C PRO A 251 -8.46 10.51 11.64
N TRP A 252 -7.66 10.03 12.57
CA TRP A 252 -8.14 9.45 13.84
C TRP A 252 -8.39 10.49 14.95
N MET A 253 -8.07 11.77 14.71
CA MET A 253 -8.44 12.82 15.63
C MET A 253 -9.94 13.12 15.54
N PRO A 254 -10.57 13.58 16.63
CA PRO A 254 -11.98 13.97 16.64
C PRO A 254 -12.31 15.08 15.63
N GLN A 255 -11.34 15.94 15.32
CA GLN A 255 -11.45 17.00 14.33
C GLN A 255 -10.32 16.92 13.32
N THR A 256 -10.66 17.17 12.07
CA THR A 256 -9.74 17.28 10.95
C THR A 256 -9.92 18.65 10.27
N LEU A 257 -9.00 19.04 9.39
CA LEU A 257 -9.19 20.24 8.57
C LEU A 257 -10.38 20.13 7.62
N ALA A 258 -10.71 18.93 7.18
CA ALA A 258 -11.92 18.71 6.40
C ALA A 258 -13.18 19.13 7.17
N ASP A 259 -13.18 18.97 8.50
CA ASP A 259 -14.27 19.37 9.37
C ASP A 259 -14.23 20.87 9.73
N THR A 260 -13.02 21.40 9.96
CA THR A 260 -12.82 22.76 10.50
C THR A 260 -12.56 23.83 9.43
N GLY A 261 -12.14 23.41 8.22
CA GLY A 261 -11.69 24.32 7.16
C GLY A 261 -10.29 24.87 7.40
N GLU A 262 -9.90 25.88 6.61
CA GLU A 262 -8.57 26.50 6.70
C GLU A 262 -8.33 27.14 8.09
N ILE A 263 -7.17 26.86 8.64
CA ILE A 263 -6.71 27.43 9.93
C ILE A 263 -5.44 28.26 9.68
N THR A 264 -5.43 29.49 10.18
CA THR A 264 -4.23 30.33 10.22
C THR A 264 -3.97 30.80 11.65
N GLY A 265 -2.75 30.69 12.13
CA GLY A 265 -2.40 31.09 13.49
C GLY A 265 -0.92 31.35 13.71
N ASP A 266 -0.62 32.07 14.78
CA ASP A 266 0.74 32.24 15.27
C ASP A 266 1.31 30.91 15.73
N VAL A 267 2.62 30.76 15.62
CA VAL A 267 3.32 29.55 15.99
C VAL A 267 3.96 29.64 17.36
N VAL A 268 3.89 28.53 18.08
CA VAL A 268 4.73 28.23 19.25
C VAL A 268 5.58 27.00 18.93
N ASP A 269 6.88 27.14 18.94
CA ASP A 269 7.80 26.03 18.82
C ASP A 269 8.00 25.37 20.19
N ALA A 270 7.53 24.16 20.33
CA ALA A 270 7.66 23.37 21.55
C ALA A 270 8.95 22.49 21.55
N GLY A 271 9.77 22.59 20.49
CA GLY A 271 10.95 21.74 20.36
C GLY A 271 10.58 20.27 20.39
N GLU A 272 11.14 19.51 21.34
CA GLU A 272 10.77 18.10 21.54
C GLU A 272 9.37 17.91 22.13
N GLY A 273 8.75 18.94 22.68
CA GLY A 273 7.39 18.93 23.22
C GLY A 273 7.15 17.91 24.33
N CYS A 274 8.14 17.72 25.19
CA CYS A 274 8.14 16.67 26.22
C CYS A 274 7.58 17.08 27.57
N SER A 275 7.51 18.35 27.85
CA SER A 275 7.01 18.90 29.13
C SER A 275 5.88 19.90 28.89
N GLY A 276 5.06 20.15 29.91
CA GLY A 276 4.03 21.17 29.82
C GLY A 276 4.58 22.59 29.65
N ASP A 277 5.80 22.82 30.08
CA ASP A 277 6.47 24.12 29.97
C ASP A 277 6.85 24.47 28.52
N ASP A 278 7.06 23.42 27.68
CA ASP A 278 7.38 23.58 26.24
C ASP A 278 6.20 24.22 25.48
N TYR A 279 4.99 24.14 26.03
CA TYR A 279 3.77 24.69 25.44
C TYR A 279 3.36 26.03 26.05
N ALA A 280 4.26 26.72 26.71
CA ALA A 280 3.97 28.03 27.31
C ALA A 280 3.51 29.03 26.24
N GLY A 281 2.34 29.63 26.42
CA GLY A 281 1.76 30.58 25.47
C GLY A 281 1.12 29.99 24.24
N ALA A 282 0.86 28.68 24.19
CA ALA A 282 0.24 27.98 23.06
C ALA A 282 -1.28 28.16 22.96
N ALA A 283 -1.94 28.71 23.98
CA ALA A 283 -3.38 28.92 23.94
C ALA A 283 -3.81 29.77 22.72
N GLY A 284 -4.71 29.19 21.90
CA GLY A 284 -5.20 29.81 20.67
C GLY A 284 -4.18 29.87 19.53
N LYS A 285 -3.04 29.18 19.64
CA LYS A 285 -1.99 29.17 18.64
C LYS A 285 -1.77 27.78 18.06
N ILE A 286 -0.95 27.71 17.02
CA ILE A 286 -0.49 26.47 16.39
C ILE A 286 0.84 26.08 17.02
N VAL A 287 0.93 24.88 17.52
CA VAL A 287 2.17 24.34 18.09
C VAL A 287 2.92 23.55 17.05
N VAL A 288 4.24 23.70 17.02
CA VAL A 288 5.17 22.86 16.27
C VAL A 288 5.99 22.05 17.26
N ALA A 289 6.12 20.74 17.05
CA ALA A 289 6.96 19.89 17.89
C ALA A 289 7.66 18.81 17.06
N ASP A 290 8.88 18.48 17.44
CA ASP A 290 9.62 17.38 16.85
C ASP A 290 9.06 16.05 17.35
N THR A 291 8.70 15.19 16.43
CA THR A 291 8.10 13.91 16.76
C THR A 291 8.90 12.79 16.14
N ILE A 292 9.15 11.76 16.92
CA ILE A 292 9.51 10.45 16.41
C ILE A 292 8.36 9.55 16.81
N ASP A 293 7.53 9.18 15.82
CA ASP A 293 6.47 8.20 16.07
C ASP A 293 6.89 6.87 15.44
N PHE A 294 7.00 5.86 16.28
CA PHE A 294 7.32 4.53 15.84
C PHE A 294 6.04 3.71 15.77
N TYR A 295 5.54 3.56 14.59
CA TYR A 295 4.54 2.56 14.33
C TYR A 295 5.10 1.15 14.53
N TYR A 296 6.39 0.99 14.31
CA TYR A 296 7.06 -0.30 14.32
C TYR A 296 8.03 -0.41 15.48
N THR A 297 7.58 -1.06 16.51
CA THR A 297 8.29 -1.24 17.79
C THR A 297 9.61 -2.03 17.70
N GLY A 298 9.96 -2.55 16.51
CA GLY A 298 11.21 -3.30 16.31
C GLY A 298 12.47 -2.46 16.14
N VAL A 299 12.32 -1.15 15.86
CA VAL A 299 13.45 -0.23 15.63
C VAL A 299 13.82 0.58 16.88
N ILE A 300 13.01 0.50 17.93
CA ILE A 300 13.21 1.27 19.18
C ILE A 300 14.60 1.06 19.79
N ASP A 301 15.22 -0.10 19.58
CA ASP A 301 16.55 -0.39 20.13
C ASP A 301 17.67 0.39 19.42
N ALA A 302 17.41 0.97 18.26
CA ALA A 302 18.40 1.77 17.52
C ALA A 302 18.44 3.25 17.94
N TRP A 303 17.43 3.72 18.72
CA TRP A 303 17.25 5.14 19.04
C TRP A 303 16.98 5.34 20.54
N PRO A 304 18.03 5.25 21.36
CA PRO A 304 17.90 5.36 22.81
C PRO A 304 17.44 6.72 23.32
N GLU A 305 17.50 7.78 22.50
CA GLU A 305 17.21 9.17 22.87
C GLU A 305 15.98 9.74 22.14
N ALA A 306 15.01 8.90 21.77
CA ALA A 306 13.82 9.35 21.09
C ALA A 306 13.08 10.44 21.88
N PRO A 307 12.73 11.57 21.25
CA PRO A 307 11.88 12.59 21.88
C PRO A 307 10.51 12.02 22.24
N CYS A 308 9.66 12.80 22.82
CA CYS A 308 8.34 12.35 23.25
C CYS A 308 7.50 11.87 22.08
N ARG A 309 6.73 10.83 22.34
CA ARG A 309 5.79 10.30 21.36
C ARG A 309 4.64 11.27 21.08
N LEU A 310 4.14 11.28 19.86
CA LEU A 310 3.01 12.09 19.37
C LEU A 310 1.82 12.10 20.35
N LYS A 311 1.46 10.97 20.92
CA LYS A 311 0.42 10.85 21.96
C LYS A 311 0.62 11.80 23.14
N LYS A 312 1.84 11.93 23.64
CA LYS A 312 2.13 12.81 24.78
C LYS A 312 2.08 14.26 24.31
N GLN A 313 2.66 14.55 23.18
CA GLN A 313 2.66 15.88 22.56
C GLN A 313 1.21 16.36 22.30
N THR A 314 0.38 15.52 21.68
CA THR A 314 -1.05 15.83 21.42
C THR A 314 -1.77 16.21 22.73
N LYS A 315 -1.58 15.41 23.79
CA LYS A 315 -2.20 15.70 25.10
C LYS A 315 -1.71 16.99 25.75
N LEU A 316 -0.42 17.29 25.62
CA LEU A 316 0.14 18.50 26.17
C LEU A 316 -0.31 19.73 25.38
N ALA A 317 -0.31 19.67 24.04
CA ALA A 317 -0.82 20.71 23.19
C ALA A 317 -2.32 21.00 23.44
N ALA A 318 -3.15 19.96 23.50
CA ALA A 318 -4.58 20.13 23.82
C ALA A 318 -4.81 20.76 25.20
N ARG A 319 -4.07 20.34 26.23
CA ARG A 319 -4.15 20.91 27.58
C ARG A 319 -3.70 22.37 27.64
N SER A 320 -2.78 22.76 26.77
CA SER A 320 -2.32 24.14 26.67
C SER A 320 -3.31 25.06 25.95
N GLY A 321 -4.38 24.50 25.34
CA GLY A 321 -5.36 25.21 24.54
C GLY A 321 -4.88 25.57 23.14
N ALA A 322 -3.93 24.82 22.60
CA ALA A 322 -3.52 24.97 21.22
C ALA A 322 -4.66 24.67 20.25
N THR A 323 -4.69 25.36 19.10
CA THR A 323 -5.70 25.13 18.05
C THR A 323 -5.30 23.99 17.14
N ALA A 324 -3.99 23.78 16.94
CA ALA A 324 -3.45 22.68 16.14
C ALA A 324 -2.05 22.30 16.63
N LEU A 325 -1.67 21.06 16.35
CA LEU A 325 -0.31 20.56 16.53
C LEU A 325 0.25 20.15 15.15
N VAL A 326 1.35 20.78 14.76
CA VAL A 326 2.16 20.35 13.62
C VAL A 326 3.32 19.51 14.14
N SER A 327 3.24 18.22 13.89
CA SER A 327 4.25 17.26 14.27
C SER A 327 5.32 17.21 13.17
N ASN A 328 6.51 17.70 13.46
CA ASN A 328 7.67 17.59 12.57
C ASN A 328 8.24 16.19 12.71
N PHE A 329 7.95 15.35 11.72
CA PHE A 329 8.40 13.97 11.74
C PHE A 329 9.88 13.89 11.42
N ILE A 330 10.68 13.59 12.44
CA ILE A 330 12.12 13.43 12.30
C ILE A 330 12.44 11.96 12.14
N SER A 331 12.66 11.55 10.91
CA SER A 331 13.36 10.31 10.61
C SER A 331 14.48 10.64 9.65
N PRO A 332 15.73 10.24 9.93
CA PRO A 332 16.82 10.48 8.98
C PRO A 332 16.67 9.64 7.71
N ASP A 333 15.93 8.55 7.79
CA ASP A 333 15.85 7.53 6.75
C ASP A 333 14.43 7.33 6.20
N ASP A 334 13.42 7.97 6.81
CA ASP A 334 12.02 7.83 6.40
C ASP A 334 11.36 9.21 6.40
N PRO A 335 11.09 9.81 5.24
CA PRO A 335 10.40 11.09 5.14
C PRO A 335 8.90 10.98 5.48
N TRP A 336 8.38 9.77 5.80
CA TRP A 336 6.97 9.49 5.68
C TRP A 336 6.23 9.27 6.98
N PRO A 337 5.15 10.01 7.26
CA PRO A 337 4.24 9.75 8.36
C PRO A 337 3.15 8.74 7.96
N TRP A 338 3.01 7.66 8.71
CA TRP A 338 1.99 6.63 8.47
C TRP A 338 0.68 6.94 9.23
N PRO A 339 -0.46 7.18 8.56
CA PRO A 339 -1.70 7.59 9.21
C PRO A 339 -2.56 6.44 9.76
N PHE A 340 -2.19 5.18 9.53
CA PHE A 340 -3.10 4.04 9.62
C PHE A 340 -3.56 3.67 11.03
N ARG A 341 -2.92 4.15 12.07
CA ARG A 341 -3.29 3.74 13.41
C ARG A 341 -3.38 4.89 14.39
N ARG A 342 -4.53 4.98 15.03
CA ARG A 342 -4.67 5.84 16.22
C ARG A 342 -3.66 5.41 17.28
N PRO A 343 -2.78 6.28 17.74
CA PRO A 343 -1.90 5.97 18.86
C PRO A 343 -2.71 5.59 20.11
N ASP A 344 -2.33 4.50 20.77
CA ASP A 344 -3.04 4.01 21.96
C ASP A 344 -3.22 5.13 22.99
N GLY A 345 -4.47 5.38 23.39
CA GLY A 345 -4.85 6.31 24.46
C GLY A 345 -4.91 7.78 24.10
N ILE A 346 -5.00 8.14 22.81
CA ILE A 346 -5.64 9.39 22.40
C ILE A 346 -7.16 9.15 22.50
N THR A 347 -7.81 9.99 23.26
CA THR A 347 -9.24 9.87 23.55
C THR A 347 -10.02 10.91 22.75
N GLU A 348 -11.33 10.69 22.59
CA GLU A 348 -12.27 11.59 21.91
C GLU A 348 -12.40 12.99 22.55
N ASN A 349 -11.64 13.26 23.62
CA ASN A 349 -11.71 14.51 24.37
C ASN A 349 -10.60 15.51 23.98
N GLU A 350 -9.74 15.18 23.03
CA GLU A 350 -8.73 16.11 22.53
C GLU A 350 -9.27 16.80 21.27
N ASP A 351 -9.94 17.92 21.51
CA ASP A 351 -10.62 18.72 20.49
C ASP A 351 -9.61 19.62 19.75
N MET A 352 -8.76 19.01 18.92
CA MET A 352 -7.65 19.68 18.25
C MET A 352 -7.30 18.95 16.97
N VAL A 353 -6.84 19.69 15.97
CA VAL A 353 -6.32 19.14 14.71
C VAL A 353 -4.83 18.80 14.86
N VAL A 354 -4.43 17.64 14.39
CA VAL A 354 -3.03 17.19 14.43
C VAL A 354 -2.56 16.89 13.02
N PHE A 355 -1.41 17.45 12.67
CA PHE A 355 -0.77 17.29 11.37
C PHE A 355 0.62 16.69 11.53
N GLN A 356 1.04 15.94 10.54
CA GLN A 356 2.43 15.58 10.38
C GLN A 356 3.03 16.23 9.14
N VAL A 357 4.26 16.66 9.24
CA VAL A 357 5.06 17.20 8.14
C VAL A 357 6.41 16.49 8.12
N ALA A 358 6.90 16.16 6.94
CA ALA A 358 8.24 15.58 6.81
C ALA A 358 9.32 16.60 7.15
N ALA A 359 10.32 16.23 7.95
CA ALA A 359 11.40 17.12 8.31
C ALA A 359 12.18 17.64 7.10
N GLY A 360 12.30 16.81 6.04
CA GLY A 360 12.92 17.16 4.77
C GLY A 360 12.23 18.29 3.99
N ASP A 361 10.94 18.56 4.26
CA ASP A 361 10.20 19.64 3.60
C ASP A 361 10.70 21.04 3.99
N GLY A 362 11.46 21.15 5.06
CA GLY A 362 12.08 22.40 5.51
C GLY A 362 11.12 23.42 6.11
N LEU A 363 9.82 23.10 6.26
CA LEU A 363 8.82 24.01 6.82
C LEU A 363 9.17 24.43 8.23
N VAL A 364 9.41 23.47 9.10
CA VAL A 364 9.72 23.72 10.52
C VAL A 364 11.09 24.37 10.67
N HIS A 365 12.04 24.02 9.80
CA HIS A 365 13.35 24.65 9.79
C HIS A 365 13.25 26.16 9.49
N ALA A 366 12.48 26.52 8.45
CA ALA A 366 12.24 27.92 8.10
C ALA A 366 11.53 28.69 9.22
N ILE A 367 10.62 28.07 9.96
CA ILE A 367 9.96 28.69 11.11
C ILE A 367 10.95 28.99 12.23
N ARG A 368 11.85 28.05 12.53
CA ARG A 368 12.86 28.19 13.58
C ARG A 368 13.92 29.24 13.24
N ASP A 369 14.30 29.31 11.98
CA ASP A 369 15.26 30.29 11.49
C ASP A 369 14.75 31.75 11.59
N ASP A 370 13.41 31.92 11.51
CA ASP A 370 12.76 33.25 11.66
C ASP A 370 12.70 33.77 13.11
N GLY A 371 12.96 32.90 14.07
CA GLY A 371 13.04 33.28 15.48
C GLY A 371 11.67 33.54 16.16
N GLY A 372 10.56 33.08 15.58
CA GLY A 372 9.30 32.90 16.30
C GLY A 372 8.19 33.93 16.07
N ALA A 373 8.27 34.78 15.06
CA ALA A 373 7.18 35.68 14.66
C ALA A 373 6.31 35.11 13.52
N THR A 374 6.42 33.83 13.26
CA THR A 374 5.84 33.16 12.09
C THR A 374 4.39 32.79 12.31
N THR A 375 3.57 32.95 11.28
CA THR A 375 2.24 32.31 11.20
C THR A 375 2.29 31.10 10.27
N ILE A 376 1.47 30.09 10.56
CA ILE A 376 1.22 28.97 9.66
C ILE A 376 -0.23 29.05 9.17
N THR A 377 -0.42 28.80 7.88
CA THR A 377 -1.72 28.51 7.30
C THR A 377 -1.78 27.04 6.94
N LEU A 378 -2.80 26.37 7.40
CA LEU A 378 -3.14 24.97 7.14
C LEU A 378 -4.41 24.95 6.30
N ARG A 379 -4.39 24.27 5.16
CA ARG A 379 -5.49 24.25 4.20
C ARG A 379 -5.82 22.80 3.83
N PRO A 380 -7.10 22.38 3.90
CA PRO A 380 -7.52 21.11 3.35
C PRO A 380 -7.38 21.14 1.83
N THR A 381 -7.04 20.00 1.26
CA THR A 381 -7.06 19.74 -0.19
C THR A 381 -8.03 18.61 -0.48
N GLU A 382 -8.41 18.46 -1.75
CA GLU A 382 -9.20 17.29 -2.15
C GLU A 382 -8.35 16.03 -1.94
N PRO A 383 -8.93 14.97 -1.37
CA PRO A 383 -8.22 13.71 -1.22
C PRO A 383 -7.92 13.13 -2.59
N SER A 384 -6.71 12.67 -2.78
CA SER A 384 -6.39 11.75 -3.85
C SER A 384 -7.00 10.39 -3.54
N VAL A 385 -7.42 9.73 -4.56
CA VAL A 385 -8.02 8.39 -4.48
C VAL A 385 -7.23 7.52 -5.43
N GLY A 386 -6.56 6.50 -4.94
CA GLY A 386 -5.84 5.58 -5.79
C GLY A 386 -6.68 5.11 -6.99
N TYR A 387 -6.02 4.78 -8.07
CA TYR A 387 -6.65 4.48 -9.35
C TYR A 387 -6.62 2.99 -9.65
N LEU A 388 -7.68 2.46 -10.23
CA LEU A 388 -7.58 1.31 -11.10
C LEU A 388 -7.28 1.82 -12.51
N ARG A 389 -6.12 1.52 -13.05
CA ARG A 389 -5.75 1.82 -14.44
C ARG A 389 -5.84 0.57 -15.29
N ILE A 390 -6.23 0.72 -16.54
CA ILE A 390 -6.43 -0.40 -17.45
C ILE A 390 -5.61 -0.15 -18.69
N PHE A 391 -4.70 -1.06 -18.97
CA PHE A 391 -3.78 -1.00 -20.09
C PHE A 391 -4.09 -2.13 -21.08
N ASP A 392 -3.99 -1.86 -22.38
CA ASP A 392 -4.21 -2.84 -23.45
C ASP A 392 -2.87 -3.31 -23.99
N GLU A 393 -2.54 -4.58 -23.79
CA GLU A 393 -1.30 -5.16 -24.30
C GLU A 393 -1.21 -5.22 -25.82
N SER A 394 -2.35 -5.28 -26.50
CA SER A 394 -2.37 -5.34 -27.98
C SER A 394 -1.92 -4.03 -28.65
N THR A 395 -1.85 -2.95 -27.89
CA THR A 395 -1.38 -1.63 -28.34
C THR A 395 0.11 -1.41 -28.14
N ALA A 396 0.82 -2.40 -27.60
CA ALA A 396 2.22 -2.30 -27.22
C ALA A 396 3.10 -1.70 -28.32
N THR A 397 3.79 -0.61 -28.02
CA THR A 397 4.72 0.07 -28.93
C THR A 397 5.96 0.51 -28.17
N ASP A 398 7.12 0.31 -28.76
CA ASP A 398 8.39 0.84 -28.23
C ASP A 398 8.53 2.30 -28.72
N ALA A 399 7.93 3.23 -28.00
CA ALA A 399 7.83 4.63 -28.42
C ALA A 399 9.09 5.45 -28.15
N ASP A 400 9.83 5.10 -27.10
CA ASP A 400 11.07 5.77 -26.69
C ASP A 400 12.34 5.10 -27.26
N GLY A 401 12.21 3.88 -27.79
CA GLY A 401 13.29 3.16 -28.46
C GLY A 401 14.25 2.43 -27.51
N ASP A 402 13.79 2.14 -26.30
CA ASP A 402 14.56 1.40 -25.29
C ASP A 402 14.51 -0.12 -25.46
N GLY A 403 13.69 -0.60 -26.39
CA GLY A 403 13.52 -2.02 -26.73
C GLY A 403 12.45 -2.73 -25.92
N VAL A 404 11.71 -2.02 -25.05
CA VAL A 404 10.62 -2.57 -24.25
C VAL A 404 9.31 -1.88 -24.63
N PRO A 405 8.34 -2.59 -25.23
CA PRO A 405 7.07 -1.99 -25.63
C PRO A 405 6.25 -1.50 -24.43
N GLU A 406 5.67 -0.29 -24.57
CA GLU A 406 4.72 0.27 -23.62
C GLU A 406 3.29 -0.07 -24.01
N PHE A 407 2.48 -0.43 -23.01
CA PHE A 407 1.05 -0.65 -23.15
C PHE A 407 0.28 0.68 -23.03
N GLU A 408 -0.68 0.93 -23.91
CA GLU A 408 -1.52 2.12 -23.84
C GLU A 408 -2.55 2.00 -22.72
N GLN A 409 -2.69 3.04 -21.91
CA GLN A 409 -3.80 3.15 -20.96
C GLN A 409 -5.09 3.45 -21.73
N VAL A 410 -6.04 2.53 -21.66
CA VAL A 410 -7.32 2.62 -22.38
C VAL A 410 -8.51 2.91 -21.47
N GLY A 411 -8.35 2.76 -20.17
CA GLY A 411 -9.41 3.00 -19.21
C GLY A 411 -8.86 3.27 -17.81
N SER A 412 -9.72 3.77 -16.95
CA SER A 412 -9.44 3.92 -15.53
C SER A 412 -10.72 4.00 -14.72
N PHE A 413 -10.59 3.66 -13.43
CA PHE A 413 -11.65 3.92 -12.46
C PHE A 413 -11.02 4.49 -11.19
N THR A 414 -11.57 5.60 -10.71
CA THR A 414 -11.18 6.18 -9.44
C THR A 414 -12.21 5.85 -8.39
N GLY A 415 -11.77 5.50 -7.20
CA GLY A 415 -12.67 5.31 -6.07
C GLY A 415 -13.51 6.55 -5.80
N LEU A 416 -14.72 6.31 -5.36
CA LEU A 416 -15.58 7.41 -4.93
C LEU A 416 -15.09 7.93 -3.58
N PRO A 417 -14.99 9.24 -3.37
CA PRO A 417 -14.59 9.81 -2.09
C PRO A 417 -15.64 9.60 -0.97
N TYR A 418 -16.64 8.74 -1.21
CA TYR A 418 -17.71 8.43 -0.28
C TYR A 418 -18.35 7.08 -0.62
N VAL A 419 -19.03 6.49 0.34
CA VAL A 419 -19.86 5.30 0.15
C VAL A 419 -21.04 5.65 -0.75
N VAL A 420 -21.31 4.80 -1.76
CA VAL A 420 -22.41 5.03 -2.70
C VAL A 420 -23.74 5.10 -1.96
N GLY A 421 -24.48 6.16 -2.23
CA GLY A 421 -25.79 6.40 -1.60
C GLY A 421 -25.72 7.12 -0.25
N ASP A 422 -24.54 7.43 0.24
CA ASP A 422 -24.39 8.27 1.43
C ASP A 422 -24.58 9.75 1.05
N ALA A 423 -25.53 10.42 1.69
CA ALA A 423 -25.81 11.84 1.42
C ALA A 423 -24.77 12.78 2.07
N ASP A 424 -24.04 12.29 3.07
CA ASP A 424 -22.96 13.01 3.75
C ASP A 424 -21.72 12.09 3.78
N PRO A 425 -20.88 12.15 2.74
CA PRO A 425 -19.76 11.25 2.59
C PRO A 425 -18.82 11.39 3.78
N PRO A 426 -18.31 10.29 4.33
CA PRO A 426 -17.33 10.34 5.40
C PRO A 426 -16.09 11.08 4.88
N ARG A 427 -15.74 12.16 5.54
CA ARG A 427 -14.57 12.97 5.22
C ARG A 427 -13.28 12.42 5.81
N ARG A 428 -13.33 11.18 6.34
CA ARG A 428 -12.24 10.52 7.04
C ARG A 428 -12.08 9.11 6.52
N GLY A 429 -10.90 8.73 6.19
CA GLY A 429 -10.56 7.40 5.73
C GLY A 429 -9.38 7.44 4.77
N VAL A 430 -8.85 6.30 4.39
CA VAL A 430 -7.93 6.12 3.27
C VAL A 430 -8.78 5.65 2.10
N TRP A 431 -8.61 6.25 0.94
CA TRP A 431 -9.47 6.01 -0.21
C TRP A 431 -8.74 5.33 -1.37
N SER A 432 -7.60 4.74 -1.07
CA SER A 432 -6.77 4.07 -2.06
C SER A 432 -7.28 2.68 -2.41
N ILE A 433 -7.01 2.25 -3.63
CA ILE A 433 -7.16 0.86 -4.06
C ILE A 433 -5.94 0.05 -3.58
N HIS A 434 -6.12 -1.24 -3.29
CA HIS A 434 -5.04 -2.12 -2.89
C HIS A 434 -4.91 -3.32 -3.84
N ASN A 435 -5.82 -4.29 -3.77
CA ASN A 435 -5.78 -5.48 -4.61
C ASN A 435 -7.08 -5.65 -5.41
N THR A 436 -6.99 -6.29 -6.56
CA THR A 436 -8.13 -6.62 -7.42
C THR A 436 -8.10 -8.08 -7.82
N GLU A 437 -9.25 -8.73 -7.71
CA GLU A 437 -9.51 -10.07 -8.23
C GLU A 437 -10.66 -10.05 -9.23
N VAL A 438 -10.61 -10.92 -10.22
CA VAL A 438 -11.63 -10.99 -11.28
C VAL A 438 -12.33 -12.34 -11.28
N LEU A 439 -13.64 -12.32 -11.43
CA LEU A 439 -14.45 -13.50 -11.69
C LEU A 439 -15.40 -13.22 -12.87
N GLY A 440 -15.18 -13.88 -13.98
CA GLY A 440 -15.91 -13.61 -15.23
C GLY A 440 -15.68 -12.18 -15.70
N ASP A 441 -16.75 -11.42 -15.82
CA ASP A 441 -16.76 -10.03 -16.24
C ASP A 441 -16.83 -9.01 -15.07
N ARG A 442 -16.56 -9.47 -13.85
CA ARG A 442 -16.59 -8.62 -12.65
C ARG A 442 -15.22 -8.56 -11.98
N ALA A 443 -14.73 -7.33 -11.75
CA ALA A 443 -13.60 -7.08 -10.88
C ALA A 443 -14.08 -6.71 -9.48
N TYR A 444 -13.44 -7.28 -8.48
CA TYR A 444 -13.68 -6.98 -7.06
C TYR A 444 -12.38 -6.45 -6.48
N SER A 445 -12.41 -5.21 -6.04
CA SER A 445 -11.23 -4.55 -5.50
C SER A 445 -11.37 -4.28 -4.01
N SER A 446 -10.33 -4.54 -3.25
CA SER A 446 -10.17 -3.98 -1.92
C SER A 446 -9.80 -2.52 -2.05
N TRP A 447 -10.57 -1.65 -1.42
CA TRP A 447 -10.43 -0.20 -1.60
C TRP A 447 -10.51 0.51 -0.26
N TYR A 448 -9.59 0.17 0.63
CA TYR A 448 -9.47 0.74 1.99
C TYR A 448 -10.82 1.17 2.61
N GLY A 449 -11.03 2.48 2.76
CA GLY A 449 -12.25 3.05 3.34
C GLY A 449 -13.53 2.82 2.52
N HIS A 450 -13.41 2.53 1.24
CA HIS A 450 -14.54 2.15 0.39
C HIS A 450 -14.94 0.67 0.53
N GLY A 451 -14.17 -0.12 1.28
CA GLY A 451 -14.46 -1.54 1.48
C GLY A 451 -14.16 -2.37 0.24
N ILE A 452 -15.12 -3.19 -0.18
CA ILE A 452 -15.06 -3.96 -1.43
C ILE A 452 -15.84 -3.19 -2.50
N VAL A 453 -15.19 -2.88 -3.60
CA VAL A 453 -15.80 -2.25 -4.78
C VAL A 453 -15.92 -3.29 -5.89
N ALA A 454 -17.11 -3.41 -6.50
CA ALA A 454 -17.36 -4.31 -7.61
C ALA A 454 -17.58 -3.52 -8.91
N LEU A 455 -16.81 -3.83 -9.94
CA LEU A 455 -16.85 -3.19 -11.24
C LEU A 455 -17.29 -4.19 -12.32
N ASP A 456 -18.09 -3.72 -13.28
CA ASP A 456 -18.34 -4.39 -14.54
C ASP A 456 -17.16 -4.10 -15.49
N MET A 457 -16.49 -5.15 -15.92
CA MET A 457 -15.33 -5.13 -16.80
C MET A 457 -15.65 -5.68 -18.19
N SER A 458 -16.92 -5.80 -18.57
CA SER A 458 -17.32 -6.24 -19.92
C SER A 458 -16.83 -5.31 -21.01
N ASP A 459 -16.62 -4.03 -20.68
CA ASP A 459 -15.89 -3.04 -21.46
C ASP A 459 -14.76 -2.44 -20.61
N PRO A 460 -13.54 -2.96 -20.72
CA PRO A 460 -12.41 -2.46 -19.93
C PRO A 460 -12.05 -0.99 -20.19
N THR A 461 -12.48 -0.42 -21.31
CA THR A 461 -12.25 1.01 -21.60
C THR A 461 -13.19 1.94 -20.83
N ALA A 462 -14.27 1.39 -20.26
CA ALA A 462 -15.30 2.13 -19.54
C ALA A 462 -15.86 1.34 -18.34
N PRO A 463 -15.02 0.98 -17.34
CA PRO A 463 -15.45 0.20 -16.21
C PRO A 463 -16.59 0.89 -15.44
N GLN A 464 -17.59 0.09 -15.02
CA GLN A 464 -18.78 0.62 -14.35
C GLN A 464 -18.89 0.11 -12.92
N LEU A 465 -19.16 1.00 -11.98
CA LEU A 465 -19.47 0.59 -10.60
C LEU A 465 -20.82 -0.14 -10.56
N VAL A 466 -20.80 -1.40 -10.10
CA VAL A 466 -22.01 -2.25 -10.01
C VAL A 466 -22.30 -2.71 -8.58
N GLY A 467 -21.40 -2.47 -7.65
CA GLY A 467 -21.62 -2.80 -6.24
C GLY A 467 -20.56 -2.31 -5.31
N GLN A 468 -20.93 -2.22 -4.04
CA GLN A 468 -20.02 -1.85 -2.96
C GLN A 468 -20.44 -2.54 -1.67
N PHE A 469 -19.48 -2.92 -0.85
CA PHE A 469 -19.72 -3.41 0.50
C PHE A 469 -18.76 -2.74 1.48
N VAL A 470 -19.30 -1.99 2.43
CA VAL A 470 -18.57 -1.38 3.55
C VAL A 470 -19.08 -1.99 4.85
N PRO A 471 -18.23 -2.54 5.71
CA PRO A 471 -18.62 -3.02 7.02
C PRO A 471 -19.24 -1.93 7.89
N ASP A 472 -20.18 -2.30 8.77
CA ASP A 472 -20.69 -1.39 9.80
C ASP A 472 -19.53 -0.88 10.67
N GLY A 473 -19.39 0.41 10.81
CA GLY A 473 -18.30 1.04 11.58
C GLY A 473 -17.10 1.49 10.76
N GLY A 474 -17.20 1.38 9.43
CA GLY A 474 -16.14 1.74 8.48
C GLY A 474 -15.25 0.58 8.07
N ALA A 475 -14.43 0.79 7.07
CA ALA A 475 -13.54 -0.17 6.47
C ALA A 475 -12.10 0.33 6.43
N VAL A 476 -11.16 -0.60 6.49
CA VAL A 476 -9.79 -0.48 6.00
C VAL A 476 -9.49 -1.83 5.32
N THR A 477 -10.17 -2.04 4.18
CA THR A 477 -10.10 -3.32 3.47
C THR A 477 -8.80 -3.40 2.70
N TRP A 478 -7.99 -4.39 3.05
CA TRP A 478 -6.62 -4.54 2.57
C TRP A 478 -6.54 -5.52 1.40
N GLY A 479 -6.99 -6.74 1.57
CA GLY A 479 -6.93 -7.77 0.55
C GLY A 479 -8.29 -8.30 0.15
N VAL A 480 -8.39 -8.84 -1.05
CA VAL A 480 -9.57 -9.49 -1.59
C VAL A 480 -9.17 -10.79 -2.29
N ALA A 481 -9.98 -11.82 -2.11
CA ALA A 481 -9.86 -13.07 -2.87
C ALA A 481 -11.27 -13.55 -3.29
N VAL A 482 -11.36 -14.19 -4.43
CA VAL A 482 -12.61 -14.69 -4.97
C VAL A 482 -12.55 -16.21 -5.11
N ASP A 483 -13.55 -16.89 -4.59
CA ASP A 483 -13.71 -18.32 -4.79
C ASP A 483 -14.47 -18.58 -6.11
N PRO A 484 -13.82 -19.13 -7.13
CA PRO A 484 -14.43 -19.30 -8.45
C PRO A 484 -15.57 -20.32 -8.44
N ASP A 485 -15.57 -21.28 -7.51
CA ASP A 485 -16.59 -22.33 -7.44
C ASP A 485 -17.89 -21.85 -6.78
N THR A 486 -17.77 -20.99 -5.78
CA THR A 486 -18.92 -20.51 -4.99
C THR A 486 -19.33 -19.08 -5.28
N GLY A 487 -18.47 -18.29 -5.93
CA GLY A 487 -18.63 -16.86 -6.16
C GLY A 487 -18.61 -16.05 -4.87
N LEU A 488 -18.05 -16.60 -3.79
CA LEU A 488 -17.86 -15.85 -2.54
C LEU A 488 -16.61 -14.98 -2.63
N ILE A 489 -16.71 -13.82 -2.03
CA ILE A 489 -15.59 -12.88 -1.89
C ILE A 489 -15.13 -12.91 -0.45
N TYR A 490 -13.85 -13.06 -0.26
CA TYR A 490 -13.16 -12.99 1.02
C TYR A 490 -12.37 -11.70 1.06
N ALA A 491 -12.58 -10.90 2.08
CA ALA A 491 -11.85 -9.64 2.23
C ALA A 491 -11.22 -9.55 3.62
N SER A 492 -9.94 -9.21 3.64
CA SER A 492 -9.24 -8.89 4.88
C SER A 492 -9.40 -7.40 5.17
N ASP A 493 -9.81 -7.08 6.39
CA ASP A 493 -9.97 -5.72 6.86
C ASP A 493 -9.14 -5.52 8.13
N ILE A 494 -8.29 -4.49 8.14
CA ILE A 494 -7.34 -4.25 9.25
C ILE A 494 -8.08 -3.98 10.56
N GLY A 495 -9.23 -3.33 10.48
CA GLY A 495 -10.00 -2.93 11.67
C GLY A 495 -10.93 -4.01 12.19
N SER A 496 -11.50 -4.82 11.32
CA SER A 496 -12.60 -5.73 11.64
C SER A 496 -12.36 -7.21 11.30
N GLY A 497 -11.25 -7.55 10.65
CA GLY A 497 -10.83 -8.91 10.35
C GLY A 497 -11.38 -9.44 9.02
N LEU A 498 -11.69 -10.73 8.93
CA LEU A 498 -12.14 -11.38 7.70
C LEU A 498 -13.64 -11.22 7.47
N TRP A 499 -13.99 -10.70 6.30
CA TRP A 499 -15.33 -10.65 5.78
C TRP A 499 -15.53 -11.70 4.67
N ILE A 500 -16.67 -12.36 4.68
CA ILE A 500 -17.09 -13.30 3.62
C ILE A 500 -18.38 -12.75 3.05
N VAL A 501 -18.34 -12.30 1.81
CA VAL A 501 -19.44 -11.58 1.15
C VAL A 501 -19.91 -12.36 -0.06
N ARG A 502 -21.21 -12.35 -0.30
CA ARG A 502 -21.82 -12.90 -1.53
C ARG A 502 -22.30 -11.73 -2.38
N PRO A 503 -21.82 -11.58 -3.61
CA PRO A 503 -22.34 -10.60 -4.56
C PRO A 503 -23.84 -10.79 -4.81
N THR A 504 -24.53 -9.70 -5.09
CA THR A 504 -25.98 -9.71 -5.43
C THR A 504 -26.26 -8.69 -6.53
N GLY A 505 -27.36 -8.87 -7.26
CA GLY A 505 -27.73 -7.95 -8.34
C GLY A 505 -26.66 -7.88 -9.43
N ASP A 506 -26.36 -6.68 -9.90
CA ASP A 506 -25.41 -6.45 -10.99
C ASP A 506 -23.94 -6.71 -10.61
N ALA A 507 -23.65 -6.88 -9.32
CA ALA A 507 -22.33 -7.29 -8.85
C ALA A 507 -22.05 -8.80 -9.03
N VAL A 508 -23.05 -9.60 -9.45
CA VAL A 508 -22.87 -11.02 -9.80
C VAL A 508 -22.31 -11.10 -11.21
N PRO A 509 -21.28 -11.94 -11.49
CA PRO A 509 -20.80 -12.14 -12.85
C PRO A 509 -21.92 -12.57 -13.80
N SER A 510 -21.89 -12.05 -15.02
CA SER A 510 -22.75 -12.55 -16.09
C SER A 510 -22.22 -13.94 -16.47
N GLY A 511 -22.99 -14.99 -16.27
CA GLY A 511 -22.60 -16.38 -16.50
C GLY A 511 -22.27 -16.72 -17.96
#